data_419409d1f3eb3aca4d79c71843254493
#
_entry.id   419409d1f3eb3aca4d79c71843254493
#
_cell.length_a   1.000
_cell.length_b   1.000
_cell.length_c   1.000
_cell.angle_alpha   90.00
_cell.angle_beta   90.00
_cell.angle_gamma   90.00
#
_symmetry.space_group_name_H-M   'P 1'
#
loop_
_entity.id
_entity.type
_entity.pdbx_description
1 polymer ?
#
loop_
_entity_poly.entity_id
_entity_poly.type
_entity_poly.pdbx_seq_one_letter_code
_entity_poly.pdbx_strand_id
1 'polypeptide(L)'
;ADQSDTVKTKRAGYGQKYYDQYAAGAVSNKKNGGTSNMNVSEVRKKFAARAAAYVGVKEGTAAHHAIIDAYNNHKPLAQGYKVTYHDAWCATFGSKIAIEAGYTDIIPTECSCDRQIKLWQQMGRWCENDAKVPEPGDYIYYDWDDNGAGDCTGSSDHVGVVESCNGNTITVVEGNKSNAVGRRTLEVNGRYIRGYGVPDFSK
;
A
#
# COMPACT_ATOMS: atom_id res chain seq x y z
N ALA A 1 -3.83 16.20 -9.05
CA ALA A 1 -2.88 17.05 -9.79
C ALA A 1 -1.49 16.50 -9.55
N ASP A 2 -0.86 16.09 -10.63
CA ASP A 2 0.43 15.40 -10.62
C ASP A 2 1.55 16.33 -10.11
N GLN A 3 2.04 16.07 -8.91
CA GLN A 3 3.28 16.66 -8.40
C GLN A 3 4.50 15.91 -8.97
N SER A 4 4.33 15.16 -10.07
CA SER A 4 5.20 14.08 -10.46
C SER A 4 6.58 14.50 -10.95
N ASP A 5 6.73 15.51 -11.76
CA ASP A 5 8.01 15.68 -12.47
C ASP A 5 9.02 16.60 -11.79
N THR A 6 8.59 17.69 -11.18
CA THR A 6 9.53 18.61 -10.48
C THR A 6 10.00 18.02 -9.15
N VAL A 7 9.15 17.22 -8.51
CA VAL A 7 9.47 16.50 -7.29
C VAL A 7 10.39 15.30 -7.59
N LYS A 8 10.19 14.62 -8.73
CA LYS A 8 11.07 13.54 -9.20
C LYS A 8 12.54 13.99 -9.34
N THR A 9 12.77 15.16 -9.90
CA THR A 9 14.14 15.64 -10.20
C THR A 9 14.91 16.07 -8.93
N LYS A 10 14.25 16.67 -7.95
CA LYS A 10 14.88 17.09 -6.68
C LYS A 10 15.15 15.96 -5.71
N ARG A 11 14.47 14.84 -5.86
CA ARG A 11 14.53 13.70 -4.94
C ARG A 11 15.37 12.52 -5.44
N ALA A 12 15.90 12.61 -6.65
CA ALA A 12 16.68 11.54 -7.28
C ALA A 12 17.91 11.08 -6.46
N GLY A 13 18.53 11.97 -5.67
CA GLY A 13 19.68 11.64 -4.83
C GLY A 13 19.35 10.83 -3.56
N TYR A 14 18.14 10.92 -3.04
CA TYR A 14 17.69 10.14 -1.86
C TYR A 14 17.00 8.84 -2.27
N GLY A 15 16.45 8.78 -3.47
CA GLY A 15 15.64 7.66 -3.94
C GLY A 15 16.41 6.37 -4.12
N GLN A 16 17.64 6.43 -4.63
CA GLN A 16 18.40 5.23 -4.99
C GLN A 16 18.69 4.35 -3.76
N LYS A 17 19.22 4.92 -2.67
CA LYS A 17 19.47 4.17 -1.42
C LYS A 17 18.20 3.55 -0.84
N TYR A 18 17.08 4.24 -0.92
CA TYR A 18 15.80 3.75 -0.45
C TYR A 18 15.30 2.58 -1.32
N TYR A 19 15.42 2.71 -2.64
CA TYR A 19 15.07 1.65 -3.59
C TYR A 19 16.02 0.45 -3.48
N ASP A 20 17.32 0.67 -3.32
CA ASP A 20 18.33 -0.36 -3.14
C ASP A 20 18.09 -1.19 -1.87
N GLN A 21 17.56 -0.56 -0.81
CA GLN A 21 17.19 -1.23 0.43
C GLN A 21 16.09 -2.27 0.21
N TYR A 22 15.10 -2.01 -0.64
CA TYR A 22 14.06 -2.96 -0.97
C TYR A 22 14.50 -3.99 -2.01
N ALA A 23 15.36 -3.61 -2.94
CA ALA A 23 15.98 -4.54 -3.88
C ALA A 23 16.96 -5.50 -3.19
N ALA A 24 17.72 -5.00 -2.22
CA ALA A 24 18.64 -5.79 -1.40
C ALA A 24 17.95 -6.60 -0.28
N GLY A 25 16.74 -6.19 0.13
CA GLY A 25 15.95 -6.83 1.20
C GLY A 25 15.41 -8.23 0.85
N ALA A 26 15.73 -8.74 -0.35
CA ALA A 26 15.64 -10.16 -0.66
C ALA A 26 16.64 -11.00 0.15
N VAL A 27 17.53 -10.38 0.95
CA VAL A 27 18.53 -11.06 1.79
C VAL A 27 18.07 -11.07 3.25
N SER A 28 17.49 -12.19 3.62
CA SER A 28 17.40 -12.83 4.94
C SER A 28 17.50 -11.95 6.19
N ASN A 29 16.39 -11.78 6.89
CA ASN A 29 16.41 -11.78 8.34
C ASN A 29 15.76 -13.08 8.85
N LYS A 30 16.61 -14.09 9.10
CA LYS A 30 16.21 -15.22 9.91
C LYS A 30 15.92 -14.74 11.34
N LYS A 31 14.66 -14.52 11.67
CA LYS A 31 14.23 -14.53 13.07
C LYS A 31 14.06 -15.99 13.51
N ASN A 32 15.03 -16.49 14.25
CA ASN A 32 14.85 -17.65 15.10
C ASN A 32 13.88 -17.31 16.22
N GLY A 33 12.82 -18.06 16.36
CA GLY A 33 11.93 -18.00 17.52
C GLY A 33 10.57 -18.61 17.23
N GLY A 34 10.31 -19.76 17.77
CA GLY A 34 9.08 -20.49 18.02
C GLY A 34 7.83 -20.09 17.23
N THR A 35 7.58 -20.75 16.12
CA THR A 35 6.41 -20.53 15.28
C THR A 35 5.33 -21.57 15.59
N SER A 36 4.20 -21.11 16.15
CA SER A 36 2.94 -21.77 15.79
C SER A 36 2.77 -21.63 14.27
N ASN A 37 2.59 -22.75 13.55
CA ASN A 37 2.33 -22.79 12.11
C ASN A 37 1.02 -22.06 11.79
N MET A 38 1.06 -20.72 11.73
CA MET A 38 -0.06 -19.96 11.16
C MET A 38 -0.05 -20.17 9.65
N ASN A 39 -1.16 -20.66 9.13
CA ASN A 39 -1.40 -20.73 7.69
C ASN A 39 -1.28 -19.32 7.10
N VAL A 40 -0.61 -19.17 5.94
CA VAL A 40 -0.45 -17.90 5.22
C VAL A 40 -1.80 -17.18 5.03
N SER A 41 -2.88 -17.92 4.77
CA SER A 41 -4.23 -17.37 4.65
C SER A 41 -4.70 -16.68 5.95
N GLU A 42 -4.37 -17.20 7.10
CA GLU A 42 -4.74 -16.57 8.39
C GLU A 42 -3.89 -15.32 8.67
N VAL A 43 -2.60 -15.36 8.30
CA VAL A 43 -1.72 -14.18 8.41
C VAL A 43 -2.28 -13.04 7.55
N ARG A 44 -2.65 -13.32 6.29
CA ARG A 44 -3.29 -12.38 5.39
C ARG A 44 -4.56 -11.77 5.98
N LYS A 45 -5.47 -12.60 6.49
CA LYS A 45 -6.72 -12.14 7.14
C LYS A 45 -6.45 -11.26 8.36
N LYS A 46 -5.49 -11.62 9.19
CA LYS A 46 -5.08 -10.81 10.36
C LYS A 46 -4.51 -9.46 9.95
N PHE A 47 -3.70 -9.43 8.90
CA PHE A 47 -3.17 -8.19 8.35
C PHE A 47 -4.30 -7.29 7.82
N ALA A 48 -5.20 -7.83 7.02
CA ALA A 48 -6.36 -7.10 6.49
C ALA A 48 -7.29 -6.60 7.63
N ALA A 49 -7.53 -7.40 8.65
CA ALA A 49 -8.32 -7.02 9.82
C ALA A 49 -7.68 -5.85 10.59
N ARG A 50 -6.35 -5.74 10.59
CA ARG A 50 -5.63 -4.61 11.18
C ARG A 50 -5.96 -3.30 10.47
N ALA A 51 -6.02 -3.31 9.14
CA ALA A 51 -6.48 -2.15 8.37
C ALA A 51 -7.96 -1.83 8.67
N ALA A 52 -8.82 -2.85 8.70
CA ALA A 52 -10.25 -2.72 8.96
C ALA A 52 -10.57 -2.12 10.34
N ALA A 53 -9.70 -2.32 11.33
CA ALA A 53 -9.86 -1.75 12.68
C ALA A 53 -9.84 -0.20 12.69
N TYR A 54 -9.31 0.44 11.64
CA TYR A 54 -9.27 1.89 11.50
C TYR A 54 -10.50 2.49 10.81
N VAL A 55 -11.40 1.67 10.29
CA VAL A 55 -12.62 2.17 9.60
C VAL A 55 -13.38 3.13 10.51
N GLY A 56 -13.70 4.31 9.98
CA GLY A 56 -14.36 5.39 10.71
C GLY A 56 -13.43 6.47 11.25
N VAL A 57 -12.11 6.29 11.21
CA VAL A 57 -11.15 7.36 11.55
C VAL A 57 -11.29 8.48 10.51
N LYS A 58 -11.54 9.70 10.97
CA LYS A 58 -11.75 10.89 10.13
C LYS A 58 -10.51 11.77 10.11
N GLU A 59 -10.24 12.36 8.94
CA GLU A 59 -9.18 13.36 8.77
C GLU A 59 -9.33 14.51 9.80
N GLY A 60 -8.22 15.04 10.26
CA GLY A 60 -8.17 16.11 11.26
C GLY A 60 -8.38 15.67 12.71
N THR A 61 -8.70 14.39 12.96
CA THR A 61 -8.81 13.86 14.32
C THR A 61 -7.45 13.44 14.88
N ALA A 62 -7.36 13.28 16.20
CA ALA A 62 -6.17 12.76 16.87
C ALA A 62 -5.78 11.36 16.34
N ALA A 63 -6.77 10.53 16.01
CA ALA A 63 -6.53 9.21 15.43
C ALA A 63 -5.91 9.29 14.02
N HIS A 64 -6.34 10.24 13.17
CA HIS A 64 -5.70 10.51 11.89
C HIS A 64 -4.27 11.03 12.08
N HIS A 65 -4.05 11.98 12.98
CA HIS A 65 -2.70 12.48 13.28
C HIS A 65 -1.77 11.33 13.74
N ALA A 66 -2.26 10.41 14.55
CA ALA A 66 -1.49 9.24 15.00
C ALA A 66 -1.07 8.32 13.82
N ILE A 67 -1.90 8.19 12.78
CA ILE A 67 -1.55 7.45 11.56
C ILE A 67 -0.37 8.13 10.85
N ILE A 68 -0.45 9.45 10.64
CA ILE A 68 0.60 10.23 9.99
C ILE A 68 1.90 10.20 10.81
N ASP A 69 1.81 10.38 12.12
CA ASP A 69 2.97 10.38 13.02
C ASP A 69 3.66 9.00 13.06
N ALA A 70 2.90 7.91 13.06
CA ALA A 70 3.44 6.55 13.00
C ALA A 70 4.24 6.32 11.71
N TYR A 71 3.73 6.77 10.55
CA TYR A 71 4.46 6.74 9.30
C TYR A 71 5.75 7.58 9.38
N ASN A 72 5.66 8.82 9.86
CA ASN A 72 6.78 9.75 9.93
C ASN A 72 7.88 9.30 10.90
N ASN A 73 7.52 8.54 11.93
CA ASN A 73 8.48 8.01 12.92
C ASN A 73 9.22 6.78 12.41
N HIS A 74 8.70 6.09 11.39
CA HIS A 74 9.40 4.99 10.74
C HIS A 74 10.51 5.52 9.82
N LYS A 75 11.73 4.99 9.98
CA LYS A 75 12.90 5.44 9.22
C LYS A 75 13.51 4.29 8.41
N PRO A 76 14.07 4.61 7.22
CA PRO A 76 14.13 5.93 6.60
C PRO A 76 12.78 6.38 6.01
N LEU A 77 12.55 7.70 5.97
CA LEU A 77 11.40 8.26 5.26
C LEU A 77 11.59 8.13 3.75
N ALA A 78 10.56 7.70 3.04
CA ALA A 78 10.53 7.67 1.59
C ALA A 78 10.86 9.06 1.03
N GLN A 79 11.91 9.13 0.20
CA GLN A 79 12.41 10.38 -0.38
C GLN A 79 12.80 11.46 0.66
N GLY A 80 12.96 11.10 1.92
CA GLY A 80 13.19 12.05 3.01
C GLY A 80 12.00 12.97 3.30
N TYR A 81 10.82 12.67 2.73
CA TYR A 81 9.65 13.51 2.85
C TYR A 81 8.85 13.20 4.13
N LYS A 82 8.66 14.22 4.95
CA LYS A 82 7.77 14.15 6.13
C LYS A 82 6.36 14.52 5.72
N VAL A 83 5.44 13.56 5.81
CA VAL A 83 4.01 13.76 5.50
C VAL A 83 3.40 14.74 6.49
N THR A 84 2.58 15.67 6.00
CA THR A 84 1.80 16.60 6.81
C THR A 84 0.39 16.07 7.06
N TYR A 85 -0.33 16.68 8.03
CA TYR A 85 -1.73 16.30 8.29
C TYR A 85 -2.72 16.76 7.21
N HIS A 86 -2.24 17.51 6.20
CA HIS A 86 -3.03 18.02 5.08
C HIS A 86 -2.71 17.36 3.75
N ASP A 87 -1.73 16.46 3.73
CA ASP A 87 -1.40 15.70 2.53
C ASP A 87 -2.42 14.58 2.28
N ALA A 88 -2.55 14.17 1.02
CA ALA A 88 -3.26 12.92 0.71
C ALA A 88 -2.58 11.74 1.43
N TRP A 89 -3.36 10.91 2.13
CA TRP A 89 -2.83 9.92 3.06
C TRP A 89 -3.26 8.47 2.80
N CYS A 90 -3.72 8.17 1.58
CA CYS A 90 -4.08 6.80 1.21
C CYS A 90 -2.87 5.84 1.25
N ALA A 91 -1.76 6.19 0.58
CA ALA A 91 -0.53 5.38 0.60
C ALA A 91 0.15 5.42 1.97
N THR A 92 0.11 6.55 2.66
CA THR A 92 0.59 6.70 4.05
C THR A 92 -0.14 5.76 4.99
N PHE A 93 -1.46 5.64 4.86
CA PHE A 93 -2.26 4.69 5.64
C PHE A 93 -1.85 3.24 5.37
N GLY A 94 -1.77 2.82 4.11
CA GLY A 94 -1.34 1.47 3.75
C GLY A 94 0.06 1.15 4.29
N SER A 95 0.99 2.10 4.20
CA SER A 95 2.34 1.97 4.75
C SER A 95 2.33 1.86 6.27
N LYS A 96 1.50 2.66 6.96
CA LYS A 96 1.33 2.61 8.42
C LYS A 96 0.84 1.24 8.89
N ILE A 97 -0.06 0.61 8.16
CA ILE A 97 -0.53 -0.75 8.50
C ILE A 97 0.62 -1.76 8.42
N ALA A 98 1.47 -1.66 7.39
CA ALA A 98 2.67 -2.50 7.26
C ALA A 98 3.68 -2.28 8.41
N ILE A 99 3.90 -1.02 8.80
CA ILE A 99 4.77 -0.63 9.92
C ILE A 99 4.26 -1.24 11.23
N GLU A 100 2.99 -1.05 11.53
CA GLU A 100 2.36 -1.56 12.74
C GLU A 100 2.38 -3.08 12.82
N ALA A 101 2.20 -3.76 11.69
CA ALA A 101 2.23 -5.21 11.59
C ALA A 101 3.65 -5.80 11.63
N GLY A 102 4.70 -4.97 11.45
CA GLY A 102 6.09 -5.43 11.37
C GLY A 102 6.44 -6.09 10.04
N TYR A 103 5.75 -5.74 8.95
CA TYR A 103 5.92 -6.33 7.62
C TYR A 103 6.59 -5.39 6.60
N THR A 104 7.41 -4.45 7.06
CA THR A 104 8.09 -3.49 6.16
C THR A 104 9.20 -4.12 5.30
N ASP A 105 9.56 -5.35 5.55
CA ASP A 105 10.47 -6.17 4.74
C ASP A 105 9.78 -6.81 3.51
N ILE A 106 8.45 -6.96 3.55
CA ILE A 106 7.65 -7.54 2.45
C ILE A 106 6.64 -6.56 1.86
N ILE A 107 6.43 -5.40 2.49
CA ILE A 107 5.54 -4.33 2.05
C ILE A 107 6.31 -3.02 2.05
N PRO A 108 6.52 -2.38 0.89
CA PRO A 108 7.27 -1.13 0.83
C PRO A 108 6.50 0.02 1.46
N THR A 109 7.18 0.83 2.27
CA THR A 109 6.62 2.05 2.86
C THR A 109 6.83 3.23 1.93
N GLU A 110 5.75 3.91 1.56
CA GLU A 110 5.77 5.08 0.67
C GLU A 110 4.50 5.91 0.90
N CYS A 111 4.55 7.19 0.62
CA CYS A 111 3.41 8.10 0.68
C CYS A 111 2.89 8.51 -0.71
N SER A 112 3.45 7.98 -1.78
CA SER A 112 3.02 8.17 -3.16
C SER A 112 2.66 6.82 -3.79
N CYS A 113 1.46 6.73 -4.38
CA CYS A 113 0.98 5.51 -5.01
C CYS A 113 1.92 5.06 -6.15
N ASP A 114 2.28 5.94 -7.06
CA ASP A 114 3.17 5.61 -8.19
C ASP A 114 4.56 5.16 -7.75
N ARG A 115 5.12 5.79 -6.72
CA ARG A 115 6.42 5.36 -6.19
C ARG A 115 6.32 4.04 -5.45
N GLN A 116 5.21 3.79 -4.75
CA GLN A 116 4.99 2.50 -4.11
C GLN A 116 4.85 1.38 -5.15
N ILE A 117 4.16 1.62 -6.28
CA ILE A 117 4.10 0.69 -7.41
C ILE A 117 5.51 0.34 -7.93
N LYS A 118 6.38 1.35 -8.10
CA LYS A 118 7.76 1.09 -8.52
C LYS A 118 8.54 0.23 -7.53
N LEU A 119 8.32 0.41 -6.23
CA LEU A 119 8.91 -0.45 -5.22
C LEU A 119 8.39 -1.89 -5.32
N TRP A 120 7.08 -2.08 -5.52
CA TRP A 120 6.51 -3.41 -5.78
C TRP A 120 7.11 -4.07 -7.03
N GLN A 121 7.31 -3.30 -8.10
CA GLN A 121 7.95 -3.79 -9.32
C GLN A 121 9.40 -4.24 -9.07
N GLN A 122 10.18 -3.44 -8.33
CA GLN A 122 11.57 -3.77 -7.97
C GLN A 122 11.67 -5.02 -7.08
N MET A 123 10.68 -5.22 -6.20
CA MET A 123 10.58 -6.42 -5.37
C MET A 123 10.12 -7.66 -6.15
N GLY A 124 9.71 -7.51 -7.42
CA GLY A 124 9.09 -8.58 -8.20
C GLY A 124 7.72 -9.00 -7.66
N ARG A 125 7.03 -8.08 -6.97
CA ARG A 125 5.75 -8.33 -6.30
C ARG A 125 4.61 -7.44 -6.83
N TRP A 126 4.78 -6.84 -7.98
CA TRP A 126 3.73 -6.12 -8.71
C TRP A 126 2.98 -7.08 -9.65
N CYS A 127 1.66 -7.03 -9.63
CA CYS A 127 0.77 -7.71 -10.56
C CYS A 127 0.02 -6.69 -11.39
N GLU A 128 0.33 -6.62 -12.68
CA GLU A 128 -0.32 -5.73 -13.64
C GLU A 128 -1.71 -6.20 -14.04
N ASN A 129 -2.01 -7.49 -13.89
CA ASN A 129 -3.25 -8.10 -14.35
C ASN A 129 -4.45 -7.66 -13.50
N ASP A 130 -5.30 -6.80 -14.05
CA ASP A 130 -6.52 -6.30 -13.40
C ASP A 130 -7.54 -7.40 -13.09
N ALA A 131 -7.51 -8.49 -13.86
CA ALA A 131 -8.38 -9.66 -13.66
C ALA A 131 -7.88 -10.62 -12.57
N LYS A 132 -6.76 -10.29 -11.88
CA LYS A 132 -6.33 -11.04 -10.70
C LYS A 132 -7.47 -11.06 -9.68
N VAL A 133 -7.80 -12.24 -9.17
CA VAL A 133 -8.63 -12.38 -7.97
C VAL A 133 -7.74 -12.10 -6.75
N PRO A 134 -7.91 -10.97 -6.07
CA PRO A 134 -7.01 -10.61 -4.99
C PRO A 134 -7.30 -11.40 -3.71
N GLU A 135 -6.28 -11.46 -2.86
CA GLU A 135 -6.37 -12.07 -1.54
C GLU A 135 -6.33 -10.99 -0.43
N PRO A 136 -6.84 -11.28 0.77
CA PRO A 136 -6.69 -10.37 1.90
C PRO A 136 -5.23 -9.95 2.09
N GLY A 137 -5.01 -8.66 2.29
CA GLY A 137 -3.68 -8.10 2.46
C GLY A 137 -2.95 -7.72 1.17
N ASP A 138 -3.50 -8.01 -0.02
CA ASP A 138 -3.01 -7.39 -1.25
C ASP A 138 -3.28 -5.89 -1.24
N TYR A 139 -2.41 -5.11 -1.87
CA TYR A 139 -2.58 -3.68 -2.07
C TYR A 139 -3.17 -3.46 -3.45
N ILE A 140 -4.35 -2.85 -3.53
CA ILE A 140 -5.02 -2.53 -4.79
C ILE A 140 -4.83 -1.05 -5.11
N TYR A 141 -4.45 -0.76 -6.36
CA TYR A 141 -4.20 0.59 -6.84
C TYR A 141 -5.23 0.96 -7.89
N TYR A 142 -5.59 2.25 -7.95
CA TYR A 142 -6.59 2.78 -8.86
C TYR A 142 -6.01 3.92 -9.69
N ASP A 143 -6.49 4.01 -10.94
CA ASP A 143 -6.36 5.15 -11.82
C ASP A 143 -7.77 5.64 -12.17
N TRP A 144 -8.19 6.75 -11.56
CA TRP A 144 -9.53 7.29 -11.76
C TRP A 144 -9.70 7.99 -13.10
N ASP A 145 -8.60 8.32 -13.79
CA ASP A 145 -8.59 8.97 -15.08
C ASP A 145 -8.64 7.97 -16.24
N ASP A 146 -8.65 6.65 -15.95
CA ASP A 146 -8.73 5.60 -16.98
C ASP A 146 -10.02 5.72 -17.79
N ASN A 147 -9.87 5.74 -19.13
CA ASN A 147 -10.99 5.88 -20.06
C ASN A 147 -11.67 4.56 -20.42
N GLY A 148 -11.20 3.43 -19.91
CA GLY A 148 -11.71 2.09 -20.16
C GLY A 148 -11.28 1.49 -21.50
N ALA A 149 -10.31 2.10 -22.20
CA ALA A 149 -9.76 1.58 -23.44
C ALA A 149 -8.41 0.90 -23.21
N GLY A 150 -8.33 -0.40 -23.46
CA GLY A 150 -7.11 -1.18 -23.26
C GLY A 150 -6.85 -1.52 -21.78
N ASP A 151 -5.59 -1.67 -21.44
CA ASP A 151 -5.12 -1.98 -20.09
C ASP A 151 -4.93 -0.69 -19.28
N CYS A 152 -5.34 -0.69 -18.02
CA CYS A 152 -5.24 0.46 -17.12
C CYS A 152 -3.79 0.59 -16.61
N THR A 153 -2.98 1.36 -17.32
CA THR A 153 -1.53 1.52 -17.05
C THR A 153 -1.09 2.94 -16.70
N GLY A 154 -2.05 3.83 -16.48
CA GLY A 154 -1.81 5.23 -16.13
C GLY A 154 -1.22 5.46 -14.73
N SER A 155 -1.12 6.72 -14.34
CA SER A 155 -0.72 7.12 -12.99
C SER A 155 -1.74 6.69 -11.95
N SER A 156 -1.28 6.16 -10.83
CA SER A 156 -2.17 5.75 -9.76
C SER A 156 -2.54 6.93 -8.86
N ASP A 157 -3.84 7.11 -8.65
CA ASP A 157 -4.39 8.18 -7.82
C ASP A 157 -4.67 7.75 -6.38
N HIS A 158 -4.86 6.44 -6.17
CA HIS A 158 -5.35 5.92 -4.90
C HIS A 158 -4.90 4.48 -4.65
N VAL A 159 -4.89 4.08 -3.39
CA VAL A 159 -4.54 2.74 -2.96
C VAL A 159 -5.35 2.32 -1.75
N GLY A 160 -5.65 1.03 -1.65
CA GLY A 160 -6.25 0.43 -0.47
C GLY A 160 -5.67 -0.95 -0.17
N VAL A 161 -6.06 -1.49 0.97
CA VAL A 161 -5.72 -2.84 1.42
C VAL A 161 -6.95 -3.74 1.21
N VAL A 162 -6.79 -4.82 0.45
CA VAL A 162 -7.86 -5.79 0.23
C VAL A 162 -8.23 -6.45 1.55
N GLU A 163 -9.49 -6.32 1.95
CA GLU A 163 -10.05 -6.99 3.14
C GLU A 163 -10.54 -8.40 2.80
N SER A 164 -11.22 -8.54 1.68
CA SER A 164 -11.74 -9.83 1.20
C SER A 164 -12.06 -9.77 -0.29
N CYS A 165 -12.16 -10.95 -0.90
CA CYS A 165 -12.75 -11.13 -2.22
C CYS A 165 -13.70 -12.33 -2.16
N ASN A 166 -14.98 -12.10 -2.35
CA ASN A 166 -16.04 -13.12 -2.30
C ASN A 166 -16.69 -13.21 -3.67
N GLY A 167 -16.38 -14.29 -4.40
CA GLY A 167 -16.78 -14.43 -5.79
C GLY A 167 -16.16 -13.31 -6.63
N ASN A 168 -16.98 -12.45 -7.24
CA ASN A 168 -16.55 -11.32 -8.05
C ASN A 168 -16.44 -9.99 -7.27
N THR A 169 -16.79 -9.98 -5.98
CA THR A 169 -16.83 -8.75 -5.18
C THR A 169 -15.59 -8.62 -4.31
N ILE A 170 -14.82 -7.55 -4.52
CA ILE A 170 -13.67 -7.17 -3.70
C ILE A 170 -14.14 -6.15 -2.67
N THR A 171 -13.78 -6.36 -1.41
CA THR A 171 -13.91 -5.36 -0.34
C THR A 171 -12.53 -4.84 0.03
N VAL A 172 -12.39 -3.51 0.04
CA VAL A 172 -11.11 -2.81 0.26
C VAL A 172 -11.25 -1.83 1.40
N VAL A 173 -10.24 -1.73 2.26
CA VAL A 173 -10.10 -0.68 3.28
C VAL A 173 -9.15 0.37 2.76
N GLU A 174 -9.59 1.62 2.73
CA GLU A 174 -8.86 2.75 2.15
C GLU A 174 -8.71 3.88 3.16
N GLY A 175 -7.49 4.38 3.33
CA GLY A 175 -7.26 5.68 3.95
C GLY A 175 -7.65 6.80 2.98
N ASN A 176 -8.02 7.95 3.52
CA ASN A 176 -8.40 9.13 2.73
C ASN A 176 -9.55 8.89 1.74
N LYS A 177 -10.43 7.95 2.02
CA LYS A 177 -11.66 7.76 1.29
C LYS A 177 -12.70 8.74 1.83
N SER A 178 -13.00 9.82 1.07
CA SER A 178 -13.86 10.91 1.54
C SER A 178 -13.41 11.46 2.91
N ASN A 179 -12.10 11.72 3.03
CA ASN A 179 -11.45 12.23 4.24
C ASN A 179 -11.61 11.34 5.49
N ALA A 180 -11.68 10.03 5.29
CA ALA A 180 -11.75 9.04 6.37
C ALA A 180 -11.09 7.72 5.97
N VAL A 181 -10.93 6.81 6.92
CA VAL A 181 -10.74 5.39 6.62
C VAL A 181 -12.11 4.78 6.35
N GLY A 182 -12.29 4.25 5.15
CA GLY A 182 -13.57 3.69 4.72
C GLY A 182 -13.42 2.41 3.92
N ARG A 183 -14.55 1.74 3.69
CA ARG A 183 -14.62 0.57 2.82
C ARG A 183 -15.12 0.95 1.43
N ARG A 184 -14.58 0.29 0.42
CA ARG A 184 -15.06 0.29 -0.96
C ARG A 184 -15.36 -1.14 -1.37
N THR A 185 -16.42 -1.32 -2.15
CA THR A 185 -16.66 -2.56 -2.88
C THR A 185 -16.58 -2.30 -4.38
N LEU A 186 -15.96 -3.23 -5.09
CA LEU A 186 -15.85 -3.20 -6.55
C LEU A 186 -15.76 -4.63 -7.09
N GLU A 187 -15.89 -4.77 -8.39
CA GLU A 187 -15.78 -6.07 -9.05
C GLU A 187 -14.33 -6.38 -9.45
N VAL A 188 -13.99 -7.66 -9.49
CA VAL A 188 -12.77 -8.14 -10.11
C VAL A 188 -12.72 -7.67 -11.56
N ASN A 189 -11.55 -7.28 -12.04
CA ASN A 189 -11.36 -6.69 -13.37
C ASN A 189 -12.13 -5.38 -13.60
N GLY A 190 -12.39 -4.62 -12.52
CA GLY A 190 -13.05 -3.32 -12.61
C GLY A 190 -12.21 -2.30 -13.37
N ARG A 191 -12.88 -1.39 -14.10
CA ARG A 191 -12.29 -0.40 -15.01
C ARG A 191 -11.10 0.37 -14.44
N TYR A 192 -11.17 0.77 -13.18
CA TYR A 192 -10.20 1.68 -12.57
C TYR A 192 -9.07 0.96 -11.82
N ILE A 193 -9.02 -0.36 -11.86
CA ILE A 193 -7.95 -1.12 -11.21
C ILE A 193 -6.67 -0.93 -12.02
N ARG A 194 -5.67 -0.31 -11.39
CA ARG A 194 -4.35 -0.10 -11.96
C ARG A 194 -3.45 -1.33 -11.83
N GLY A 195 -3.68 -2.15 -10.83
CA GLY A 195 -2.94 -3.35 -10.51
C GLY A 195 -2.80 -3.58 -9.01
N TYR A 196 -1.95 -4.56 -8.66
CA TYR A 196 -1.81 -5.04 -7.29
C TYR A 196 -0.36 -5.13 -6.83
N GLY A 197 -0.07 -4.66 -5.62
CA GLY A 197 1.08 -5.08 -4.84
C GLY A 197 0.74 -6.33 -4.06
N VAL A 198 1.54 -7.39 -4.19
CA VAL A 198 1.25 -8.71 -3.62
C VAL A 198 2.31 -9.09 -2.60
N PRO A 199 2.09 -8.84 -1.29
CA PRO A 199 3.06 -9.18 -0.25
C PRO A 199 3.30 -10.69 -0.15
N ASP A 200 4.55 -11.07 0.14
CA ASP A 200 4.91 -12.46 0.36
C ASP A 200 4.84 -12.82 1.86
N PHE A 201 3.65 -13.08 2.35
CA PHE A 201 3.41 -13.45 3.75
C PHE A 201 3.93 -14.84 4.14
N SER A 202 4.59 -15.56 3.21
CA SER A 202 5.25 -16.83 3.53
C SER A 202 6.66 -16.66 4.11
N LYS A 203 7.16 -15.42 4.12
CA LYS A 203 8.50 -15.07 4.63
C LYS A 203 8.49 -14.68 6.09
#